data_99994202e11fea8c904cd07a211dd3a2
#
_entry.id   99994202e11fea8c904cd07a211dd3a2
#
_cell.length_a   1.000
_cell.length_b   1.000
_cell.length_c   1.000
_cell.angle_alpha   90.00
_cell.angle_beta   90.00
_cell.angle_gamma   90.00
#
_symmetry.space_group_name_H-M   'P 1'
#
loop_
_entity.id
_entity.type
_entity.pdbx_description
1 polymer ?
#
loop_
_entity_poly.entity_id
_entity_poly.type
_entity_poly.pdbx_seq_one_letter_code
_entity_poly.pdbx_strand_id
1 'polypeptide(L)'
;ISGCDNIPPAVYVKFFAVCYAALALWWITSRKIVKFFRRKGLNYRQIIIVGWNGTSQRLYQEIQSDLGYGYRIVGIFDNAKHKDVKITGKLADIASFISNHSVDEMYCALPSEEENVGDLIKIADNNDVSFYYVPMISGFMTTTFNLTSFGNIPLLIYRVSPLQHLHNRLIKRLFDIVVSLIAI
;
A
#
# COMPACT_ATOMS: atom_id res chain seq x y z
N ILE A 1 13.49 -41.22 34.64
CA ILE A 1 13.15 -40.05 33.79
C ILE A 1 13.54 -38.79 34.58
N SER A 2 14.84 -38.54 34.74
CA SER A 2 15.36 -37.41 35.52
C SER A 2 16.66 -36.97 34.88
N GLY A 3 16.60 -36.24 33.78
CA GLY A 3 17.80 -35.81 33.05
C GLY A 3 17.73 -34.43 32.43
N CYS A 4 16.63 -33.70 32.62
CA CYS A 4 16.47 -32.36 31.98
C CYS A 4 16.55 -31.16 32.95
N ASP A 5 16.78 -31.39 34.25
CA ASP A 5 16.54 -30.35 35.26
C ASP A 5 17.74 -29.44 35.57
N ASN A 6 18.84 -29.51 34.81
CA ASN A 6 20.04 -28.71 35.11
C ASN A 6 20.69 -28.03 33.89
N ILE A 7 19.87 -27.51 32.98
CA ILE A 7 20.43 -26.68 31.92
C ILE A 7 20.70 -25.28 32.48
N PRO A 8 21.95 -24.80 32.46
CA PRO A 8 22.30 -23.49 32.99
C PRO A 8 21.46 -22.38 32.29
N PRO A 9 20.96 -21.38 33.04
CA PRO A 9 20.17 -20.27 32.46
C PRO A 9 20.86 -19.58 31.29
N ALA A 10 22.18 -19.56 31.30
CA ALA A 10 22.97 -19.02 30.21
C ALA A 10 22.79 -19.72 28.87
N VAL A 11 22.39 -21.01 28.86
CA VAL A 11 22.12 -21.75 27.62
C VAL A 11 20.81 -21.27 26.99
N TYR A 12 19.79 -21.05 27.80
CA TYR A 12 18.50 -20.50 27.32
C TYR A 12 18.68 -19.10 26.72
N VAL A 13 19.45 -18.22 27.40
CA VAL A 13 19.74 -16.87 26.88
C VAL A 13 20.45 -16.94 25.54
N LYS A 14 21.47 -17.80 25.41
CA LYS A 14 22.19 -17.98 24.14
C LYS A 14 21.28 -18.52 23.06
N PHE A 15 20.43 -19.51 23.37
CA PHE A 15 19.49 -20.10 22.42
C PHE A 15 18.51 -19.04 21.90
N PHE A 16 17.87 -18.28 22.80
CA PHE A 16 16.95 -17.21 22.39
C PHE A 16 17.64 -16.10 21.59
N ALA A 17 18.85 -15.74 21.95
CA ALA A 17 19.65 -14.76 21.21
C ALA A 17 19.93 -15.23 19.76
N VAL A 18 20.32 -16.49 19.59
CA VAL A 18 20.56 -17.08 18.27
C VAL A 18 19.26 -17.17 17.46
N CYS A 19 18.16 -17.63 18.07
CA CYS A 19 16.86 -17.67 17.42
C CYS A 19 16.41 -16.27 16.97
N TYR A 20 16.53 -15.28 17.83
CA TYR A 20 16.18 -13.90 17.49
C TYR A 20 17.03 -13.35 16.34
N ALA A 21 18.35 -13.58 16.37
CA ALA A 21 19.24 -13.18 15.29
C ALA A 21 18.89 -13.86 13.97
N ALA A 22 18.57 -15.15 13.99
CA ALA A 22 18.15 -15.91 12.82
C ALA A 22 16.84 -15.39 12.24
N LEU A 23 15.84 -15.11 13.09
CA LEU A 23 14.57 -14.54 12.66
C LEU A 23 14.72 -13.12 12.09
N ALA A 24 15.54 -12.28 12.71
CA ALA A 24 15.83 -10.93 12.20
C ALA A 24 16.54 -10.99 10.85
N LEU A 25 17.51 -11.87 10.68
CA LEU A 25 18.20 -12.08 9.43
C LEU A 25 17.25 -12.57 8.34
N TRP A 26 16.40 -13.55 8.66
CA TRP A 26 15.37 -14.06 7.77
C TRP A 26 14.41 -12.95 7.34
N TRP A 27 13.93 -12.14 8.27
CA TRP A 27 12.99 -11.04 7.99
C TRP A 27 13.58 -9.98 7.06
N ILE A 28 14.85 -9.59 7.27
CA ILE A 28 15.55 -8.63 6.42
C ILE A 28 15.81 -9.23 5.03
N THR A 29 16.26 -10.48 4.99
CA THR A 29 16.65 -11.17 3.75
C THR A 29 15.42 -11.43 2.87
N SER A 30 14.32 -11.91 3.45
CA SER A 30 13.07 -12.17 2.71
C SER A 30 12.54 -10.91 2.02
N ARG A 31 12.55 -9.75 2.70
CA ARG A 31 12.16 -8.47 2.10
C ARG A 31 13.05 -8.05 0.94
N LYS A 32 14.37 -8.23 1.07
CA LYS A 32 15.32 -7.93 -0.01
C LYS A 32 15.14 -8.87 -1.20
N ILE A 33 14.91 -10.15 -0.95
CA ILE A 33 14.65 -11.16 -1.98
C ILE A 33 13.39 -10.80 -2.77
N VAL A 34 12.28 -10.50 -2.10
CA VAL A 34 11.02 -10.10 -2.77
C VAL A 34 11.22 -8.86 -3.64
N LYS A 35 11.88 -7.82 -3.12
CA LYS A 35 12.19 -6.62 -3.91
C LYS A 35 13.09 -6.93 -5.12
N PHE A 36 14.05 -7.82 -4.96
CA PHE A 36 14.93 -8.25 -6.05
C PHE A 36 14.16 -8.96 -7.17
N PHE A 37 13.24 -9.88 -6.82
CA PHE A 37 12.40 -10.55 -7.81
C PHE A 37 11.44 -9.58 -8.51
N ARG A 38 10.85 -8.64 -7.78
CA ARG A 38 10.00 -7.59 -8.37
C ARG A 38 10.77 -6.71 -9.37
N ARG A 39 12.01 -6.32 -9.04
CA ARG A 39 12.88 -5.57 -9.97
C ARG A 39 13.25 -6.36 -11.21
N LYS A 40 13.28 -7.69 -11.15
CA LYS A 40 13.48 -8.57 -12.30
C LYS A 40 12.20 -8.82 -13.12
N GLY A 41 11.10 -8.15 -12.80
CA GLY A 41 9.82 -8.29 -13.49
C GLY A 41 9.06 -9.56 -13.14
N LEU A 42 9.33 -10.15 -11.97
CA LEU A 42 8.58 -11.26 -11.42
C LEU A 42 7.69 -10.75 -10.28
N ASN A 43 6.48 -11.32 -10.17
CA ASN A 43 5.52 -10.98 -9.09
C ASN A 43 5.21 -9.47 -9.03
N TYR A 44 4.77 -8.90 -10.17
CA TYR A 44 4.26 -7.55 -10.27
C TYR A 44 2.74 -7.57 -10.52
N ARG A 45 2.07 -6.51 -10.09
CA ARG A 45 0.66 -6.26 -10.40
C ARG A 45 0.55 -5.34 -11.61
N GLN A 46 -0.31 -5.68 -12.51
CA GLN A 46 -0.60 -4.87 -13.69
C GLN A 46 -1.67 -3.85 -13.34
N ILE A 47 -1.35 -2.58 -13.52
CA ILE A 47 -2.25 -1.49 -13.15
C ILE A 47 -2.58 -0.60 -14.34
N ILE A 48 -3.79 -0.05 -14.31
CA ILE A 48 -4.19 1.01 -15.23
C ILE A 48 -4.49 2.30 -14.45
N ILE A 49 -4.22 3.43 -15.08
CA ILE A 49 -4.51 4.76 -14.55
C ILE A 49 -5.60 5.38 -15.41
N VAL A 50 -6.65 5.88 -14.77
CA VAL A 50 -7.80 6.52 -15.41
C VAL A 50 -7.88 7.97 -14.97
N GLY A 51 -7.84 8.89 -15.95
CA GLY A 51 -7.74 10.33 -15.74
C GLY A 51 -6.28 10.78 -15.57
N TRP A 52 -5.83 11.68 -16.46
CA TRP A 52 -4.48 12.22 -16.43
C TRP A 52 -4.46 13.67 -15.92
N ASN A 53 -4.05 13.84 -14.68
CA ASN A 53 -3.95 15.12 -13.99
C ASN A 53 -2.72 15.18 -13.06
N GLY A 54 -2.52 16.28 -12.37
CA GLY A 54 -1.35 16.44 -11.48
C GLY A 54 -1.22 15.37 -10.38
N THR A 55 -2.34 14.79 -9.93
CA THR A 55 -2.33 13.72 -8.92
C THR A 55 -1.92 12.38 -9.54
N SER A 56 -2.48 12.02 -10.69
CA SER A 56 -2.12 10.80 -11.40
C SER A 56 -0.70 10.84 -11.96
N GLN A 57 -0.20 12.03 -12.35
CA GLN A 57 1.21 12.22 -12.74
C GLN A 57 2.16 11.89 -11.58
N ARG A 58 1.86 12.34 -10.36
CA ARG A 58 2.66 12.03 -9.17
C ARG A 58 2.61 10.54 -8.84
N LEU A 59 1.43 9.93 -8.91
CA LEU A 59 1.27 8.48 -8.75
C LEU A 59 2.12 7.72 -9.78
N TYR A 60 2.07 8.13 -11.04
CA TYR A 60 2.86 7.56 -12.12
C TYR A 60 4.36 7.66 -11.84
N GLN A 61 4.85 8.84 -11.44
CA GLN A 61 6.25 9.07 -11.10
C GLN A 61 6.69 8.23 -9.90
N GLU A 62 5.86 8.15 -8.85
CA GLU A 62 6.14 7.35 -7.66
C GLU A 62 6.28 5.87 -7.99
N ILE A 63 5.35 5.31 -8.79
CA ILE A 63 5.41 3.91 -9.22
C ILE A 63 6.64 3.63 -10.08
N GLN A 64 7.03 4.57 -10.94
CA GLN A 64 8.23 4.43 -11.78
C GLN A 64 9.55 4.63 -11.03
N SER A 65 9.53 5.31 -9.90
CA SER A 65 10.74 5.62 -9.11
C SER A 65 11.42 4.37 -8.54
N ASP A 66 10.65 3.36 -8.13
CA ASP A 66 11.18 2.07 -7.64
C ASP A 66 10.35 0.89 -8.15
N LEU A 67 10.89 0.17 -9.12
CA LEU A 67 10.31 -1.09 -9.61
C LEU A 67 10.11 -2.16 -8.50
N GLY A 68 10.76 -1.97 -7.36
CA GLY A 68 10.60 -2.80 -6.17
C GLY A 68 9.22 -2.70 -5.50
N TYR A 69 8.40 -1.69 -5.83
CA TYR A 69 6.99 -1.62 -5.42
C TYR A 69 6.18 -2.78 -6.00
N GLY A 70 6.61 -3.33 -7.14
CA GLY A 70 5.96 -4.46 -7.78
C GLY A 70 4.70 -4.07 -8.55
N TYR A 71 4.64 -2.86 -9.07
CA TYR A 71 3.59 -2.39 -9.96
C TYR A 71 4.12 -2.15 -11.36
N ARG A 72 3.29 -2.48 -12.36
CA ARG A 72 3.57 -2.20 -13.76
C ARG A 72 2.37 -1.52 -14.40
N ILE A 73 2.56 -0.30 -14.87
CA ILE A 73 1.51 0.45 -15.57
C ILE A 73 1.39 -0.11 -16.98
N VAL A 74 0.24 -0.71 -17.29
CA VAL A 74 -0.04 -1.33 -18.60
C VAL A 74 -0.92 -0.44 -19.49
N GLY A 75 -1.61 0.55 -18.92
CA GLY A 75 -2.43 1.47 -19.68
C GLY A 75 -2.73 2.76 -18.92
N ILE A 76 -2.89 3.85 -19.68
CA ILE A 76 -3.35 5.14 -19.19
C ILE A 76 -4.52 5.56 -20.06
N PHE A 77 -5.66 5.86 -19.44
CA PHE A 77 -6.90 6.18 -20.11
C PHE A 77 -7.37 7.58 -19.76
N ASP A 78 -7.66 8.38 -20.78
CA ASP A 78 -8.21 9.71 -20.63
C ASP A 78 -8.98 10.12 -21.89
N ASN A 79 -10.04 10.90 -21.73
CA ASN A 79 -10.77 11.45 -22.87
C ASN A 79 -10.03 12.62 -23.53
N ALA A 80 -9.16 13.31 -22.76
CA ALA A 80 -8.32 14.40 -23.26
C ALA A 80 -7.01 13.85 -23.84
N LYS A 81 -6.44 14.62 -24.80
CA LYS A 81 -5.10 14.32 -25.33
C LYS A 81 -4.06 15.09 -24.50
N HIS A 82 -3.08 14.38 -24.02
CA HIS A 82 -1.96 14.94 -23.25
C HIS A 82 -0.66 14.82 -24.05
N LYS A 83 0.21 15.85 -23.99
CA LYS A 83 1.49 15.86 -24.71
C LYS A 83 2.59 15.12 -23.94
N ASP A 84 2.44 15.04 -22.62
CA ASP A 84 3.48 14.60 -21.68
C ASP A 84 3.47 13.07 -21.49
N VAL A 85 2.40 12.38 -21.96
CA VAL A 85 2.26 10.94 -21.80
C VAL A 85 1.51 10.34 -22.98
N LYS A 86 1.86 9.09 -23.28
CA LYS A 86 1.13 8.32 -24.30
C LYS A 86 -0.14 7.75 -23.67
N ILE A 87 -1.29 8.31 -24.02
CA ILE A 87 -2.60 7.80 -23.66
C ILE A 87 -2.84 6.49 -24.45
N THR A 88 -3.25 5.44 -23.75
CA THR A 88 -3.53 4.11 -24.34
C THR A 88 -4.87 4.09 -25.05
N GLY A 89 -5.88 4.74 -24.48
CA GLY A 89 -7.24 4.81 -25.05
C GLY A 89 -8.11 5.80 -24.27
N LYS A 90 -9.38 5.88 -24.68
CA LYS A 90 -10.42 6.65 -24.01
C LYS A 90 -11.03 5.85 -22.86
N LEU A 91 -11.85 6.51 -22.03
CA LEU A 91 -12.59 5.83 -20.94
C LEU A 91 -13.49 4.71 -21.47
N ALA A 92 -14.11 4.88 -22.62
CA ALA A 92 -14.94 3.88 -23.25
C ALA A 92 -14.20 2.58 -23.65
N ASP A 93 -12.89 2.67 -23.86
CA ASP A 93 -12.07 1.53 -24.30
C ASP A 93 -11.62 0.64 -23.11
N ILE A 94 -11.84 1.08 -21.86
CA ILE A 94 -11.34 0.40 -20.65
C ILE A 94 -11.90 -1.02 -20.54
N ALA A 95 -13.21 -1.20 -20.75
CA ALA A 95 -13.85 -2.51 -20.64
C ALA A 95 -13.25 -3.51 -21.63
N SER A 96 -13.07 -3.09 -22.88
CA SER A 96 -12.45 -3.94 -23.92
C SER A 96 -10.97 -4.19 -23.65
N PHE A 97 -10.27 -3.23 -23.08
CA PHE A 97 -8.87 -3.38 -22.71
C PHE A 97 -8.68 -4.41 -21.59
N ILE A 98 -9.48 -4.33 -20.52
CA ILE A 98 -9.44 -5.26 -19.40
C ILE A 98 -9.78 -6.69 -19.86
N SER A 99 -10.74 -6.86 -20.76
CA SER A 99 -11.09 -8.18 -21.31
C SER A 99 -9.96 -8.83 -22.11
N ASN A 100 -9.06 -8.03 -22.69
CA ASN A 100 -7.96 -8.51 -23.55
C ASN A 100 -6.59 -8.51 -22.84
N HIS A 101 -6.49 -7.89 -21.67
CA HIS A 101 -5.24 -7.76 -20.93
C HIS A 101 -5.47 -8.13 -19.46
N SER A 102 -4.48 -8.76 -18.84
CA SER A 102 -4.52 -8.99 -17.40
C SER A 102 -4.31 -7.65 -16.68
N VAL A 103 -5.31 -7.21 -15.93
CA VAL A 103 -5.26 -5.99 -15.11
C VAL A 103 -5.65 -6.38 -13.70
N ASP A 104 -4.80 -6.09 -12.73
CA ASP A 104 -5.05 -6.40 -11.31
C ASP A 104 -5.70 -5.23 -10.57
N GLU A 105 -5.31 -4.00 -10.92
CA GLU A 105 -5.76 -2.82 -10.19
C GLU A 105 -6.03 -1.63 -11.14
N MET A 106 -7.09 -0.87 -10.84
CA MET A 106 -7.49 0.34 -11.55
C MET A 106 -7.40 1.55 -10.60
N TYR A 107 -6.60 2.54 -10.96
CA TYR A 107 -6.45 3.79 -10.21
C TYR A 107 -7.18 4.92 -10.93
N CYS A 108 -8.31 5.34 -10.38
CA CYS A 108 -9.14 6.39 -10.94
C CYS A 108 -8.84 7.75 -10.30
N ALA A 109 -8.34 8.68 -11.09
CA ALA A 109 -8.07 10.07 -10.69
C ALA A 109 -9.01 11.08 -11.37
N LEU A 110 -10.19 10.64 -11.80
CA LEU A 110 -11.21 11.54 -12.31
C LEU A 110 -11.90 12.32 -11.19
N PRO A 111 -12.47 13.51 -11.46
CA PRO A 111 -13.34 14.19 -10.52
C PRO A 111 -14.50 13.28 -10.08
N SER A 112 -14.85 13.29 -8.80
CA SER A 112 -15.94 12.46 -8.25
C SER A 112 -17.31 12.79 -8.81
N GLU A 113 -17.47 13.98 -9.38
CA GLU A 113 -18.71 14.46 -9.98
C GLU A 113 -18.93 13.95 -11.42
N GLU A 114 -17.92 13.30 -12.02
CA GLU A 114 -18.08 12.71 -13.34
C GLU A 114 -18.96 11.45 -13.26
N GLU A 115 -20.01 11.40 -14.07
CA GLU A 115 -20.96 10.27 -14.16
C GLU A 115 -20.26 8.93 -14.46
N ASN A 116 -19.10 8.97 -15.10
CA ASN A 116 -18.34 7.79 -15.51
C ASN A 116 -17.71 6.98 -14.35
N VAL A 117 -17.53 7.57 -13.17
CA VAL A 117 -16.84 6.88 -12.05
C VAL A 117 -17.65 5.67 -11.58
N GLY A 118 -18.98 5.80 -11.50
CA GLY A 118 -19.85 4.69 -11.12
C GLY A 118 -19.82 3.52 -12.11
N ASP A 119 -19.70 3.80 -13.39
CA ASP A 119 -19.61 2.75 -14.42
C ASP A 119 -18.22 2.10 -14.42
N LEU A 120 -17.16 2.85 -14.14
CA LEU A 120 -15.82 2.29 -13.97
C LEU A 120 -15.73 1.33 -12.78
N ILE A 121 -16.42 1.63 -11.68
CA ILE A 121 -16.51 0.71 -10.52
C ILE A 121 -17.19 -0.59 -10.94
N LYS A 122 -18.31 -0.52 -11.65
CA LYS A 122 -19.00 -1.73 -12.16
C LYS A 122 -18.13 -2.54 -13.13
N ILE A 123 -17.37 -1.86 -14.00
CA ILE A 123 -16.44 -2.53 -14.91
C ILE A 123 -15.35 -3.26 -14.12
N ALA A 124 -14.80 -2.62 -13.11
CA ALA A 124 -13.78 -3.22 -12.26
C ALA A 124 -14.33 -4.44 -11.50
N ASP A 125 -15.49 -4.31 -10.85
CA ASP A 125 -16.14 -5.40 -10.11
C ASP A 125 -16.46 -6.61 -11.01
N ASN A 126 -16.96 -6.36 -12.22
CA ASN A 126 -17.32 -7.43 -13.16
C ASN A 126 -16.11 -8.21 -13.72
N ASN A 127 -14.90 -7.67 -13.57
CA ASN A 127 -13.66 -8.26 -14.09
C ASN A 127 -12.65 -8.60 -13.01
N ASP A 128 -13.04 -8.66 -11.74
CA ASP A 128 -12.16 -8.92 -10.58
C ASP A 128 -10.96 -7.97 -10.48
N VAL A 129 -11.12 -6.73 -10.95
CA VAL A 129 -10.12 -5.67 -10.87
C VAL A 129 -10.33 -4.84 -9.61
N SER A 130 -9.32 -4.71 -8.78
CA SER A 130 -9.40 -3.85 -7.59
C SER A 130 -9.47 -2.38 -7.97
N PHE A 131 -10.55 -1.69 -7.58
CA PHE A 131 -10.74 -0.27 -7.88
C PHE A 131 -10.21 0.61 -6.75
N TYR A 132 -9.35 1.58 -7.09
CA TYR A 132 -8.82 2.58 -6.17
C TYR A 132 -9.15 3.98 -6.67
N TYR A 133 -9.84 4.75 -5.86
CA TYR A 133 -10.09 6.14 -6.15
C TYR A 133 -8.96 7.01 -5.59
N VAL A 134 -8.35 7.82 -6.45
CA VAL A 134 -7.25 8.74 -6.11
C VAL A 134 -7.82 10.16 -6.03
N PRO A 135 -8.13 10.67 -4.83
CA PRO A 135 -8.77 11.98 -4.70
C PRO A 135 -7.82 13.10 -5.12
N MET A 136 -8.34 14.08 -5.86
CA MET A 136 -7.61 15.29 -6.23
C MET A 136 -7.57 16.28 -5.05
N ILE A 137 -6.74 15.97 -4.06
CA ILE A 137 -6.55 16.84 -2.89
C ILE A 137 -5.38 17.77 -3.17
N SER A 138 -5.65 18.91 -3.79
CA SER A 138 -4.65 19.95 -4.01
C SER A 138 -4.31 20.66 -2.70
N GLY A 139 -3.05 20.63 -2.29
CA GLY A 139 -2.54 21.45 -1.17
C GLY A 139 -2.46 20.80 0.21
N PHE A 140 -2.99 19.58 0.42
CA PHE A 140 -2.96 18.92 1.74
C PHE A 140 -1.96 17.76 1.83
N MET A 141 -0.95 17.74 0.98
CA MET A 141 -0.10 16.56 0.73
C MET A 141 0.84 16.13 1.86
N THR A 142 0.96 16.90 2.93
CA THR A 142 1.80 16.55 4.08
C THR A 142 1.01 15.96 5.24
N THR A 143 -0.29 15.79 5.09
CA THR A 143 -1.20 15.52 6.21
C THR A 143 -1.89 14.17 6.04
N THR A 144 -1.85 13.34 7.05
CA THR A 144 -2.51 12.02 7.06
C THR A 144 -4.00 12.21 7.34
N PHE A 145 -4.84 11.89 6.37
CA PHE A 145 -6.30 11.83 6.56
C PHE A 145 -6.74 10.39 6.77
N ASN A 146 -7.67 10.19 7.67
CA ASN A 146 -8.39 8.93 7.81
C ASN A 146 -9.78 9.06 7.19
N LEU A 147 -10.13 8.13 6.31
CA LEU A 147 -11.47 8.02 5.78
C LEU A 147 -12.37 7.39 6.86
N THR A 148 -13.45 8.06 7.18
CA THR A 148 -14.51 7.52 8.03
C THR A 148 -15.86 7.82 7.39
N SER A 149 -16.95 7.27 7.94
CA SER A 149 -18.30 7.56 7.48
C SER A 149 -19.18 8.03 8.63
N PHE A 150 -20.04 8.97 8.34
CA PHE A 150 -21.16 9.33 9.20
C PHE A 150 -22.46 8.99 8.48
N GLY A 151 -23.06 7.86 8.86
CA GLY A 151 -24.11 7.26 8.06
C GLY A 151 -23.61 6.87 6.67
N ASN A 152 -24.20 7.44 5.63
CA ASN A 152 -23.81 7.21 4.22
C ASN A 152 -22.87 8.30 3.67
N ILE A 153 -22.41 9.23 4.52
CA ILE A 153 -21.56 10.35 4.08
C ILE A 153 -20.10 10.01 4.41
N PRO A 154 -19.20 9.88 3.41
CA PRO A 154 -17.78 9.72 3.66
C PRO A 154 -17.19 11.03 4.19
N LEU A 155 -16.44 10.93 5.30
CA LEU A 155 -15.75 12.05 5.92
C LEU A 155 -14.24 11.81 5.90
N LEU A 156 -13.49 12.81 5.46
CA LEU A 156 -12.04 12.86 5.61
C LEU A 156 -11.72 13.57 6.94
N ILE A 157 -11.26 12.81 7.92
CA ILE A 157 -10.89 13.38 9.22
C ILE A 157 -9.36 13.53 9.26
N TYR A 158 -8.93 14.76 9.51
CA TYR A 158 -7.56 15.03 9.92
C TYR A 158 -7.36 14.53 11.35
N ARG A 159 -6.70 13.40 11.49
CA ARG A 159 -6.40 12.84 12.80
C ARG A 159 -4.89 12.87 13.04
N VAL A 160 -4.44 13.78 13.86
CA VAL A 160 -3.13 13.68 14.48
C VAL A 160 -3.22 12.54 15.50
N SER A 161 -2.64 11.39 15.18
CA SER A 161 -2.57 10.31 16.16
C SER A 161 -1.67 10.77 17.30
N PRO A 162 -2.15 10.77 18.57
CA PRO A 162 -1.32 11.14 19.73
C PRO A 162 -0.03 10.33 19.83
N LEU A 163 -0.02 9.13 19.24
CA LEU A 163 1.15 8.24 19.19
C LEU A 163 2.21 8.62 18.14
N GLN A 164 1.95 9.64 17.30
CA GLN A 164 2.98 10.15 16.38
C GLN A 164 4.04 10.98 17.12
N HIS A 165 3.74 11.51 18.31
CA HIS A 165 4.74 12.16 19.15
C HIS A 165 5.63 11.11 19.83
N LEU A 166 6.93 11.21 19.62
CA LEU A 166 7.96 10.33 20.23
C LEU A 166 7.76 10.17 21.74
N HIS A 167 7.38 11.26 22.40
CA HIS A 167 7.11 11.29 23.83
C HIS A 167 5.97 10.31 24.24
N ASN A 168 4.87 10.29 23.54
CA ASN A 168 3.75 9.41 23.83
C ASN A 168 4.06 7.93 23.54
N ARG A 169 4.93 7.66 22.55
CA ARG A 169 5.43 6.30 22.29
C ARG A 169 6.37 5.81 23.41
N LEU A 170 7.22 6.69 23.94
CA LEU A 170 8.12 6.36 25.04
C LEU A 170 7.34 6.09 26.33
N ILE A 171 6.37 6.93 26.66
CA ILE A 171 5.49 6.74 27.83
C ILE A 171 4.76 5.41 27.72
N LYS A 172 4.17 5.10 26.58
CA LYS A 172 3.49 3.82 26.37
C LYS A 172 4.43 2.64 26.56
N ARG A 173 5.63 2.65 25.96
CA ARG A 173 6.61 1.56 26.12
C ARG A 173 7.05 1.38 27.58
N LEU A 174 7.27 2.49 28.27
CA LEU A 174 7.64 2.44 29.70
C LEU A 174 6.52 1.81 30.53
N PHE A 175 5.28 2.20 30.27
CA PHE A 175 4.10 1.60 30.91
C PHE A 175 3.98 0.11 30.61
N ASP A 176 4.11 -0.31 29.35
CA ASP A 176 4.05 -1.70 28.94
C ASP A 176 5.13 -2.56 29.64
N ILE A 177 6.35 -2.03 29.79
CA ILE A 177 7.45 -2.71 30.50
C ILE A 177 7.14 -2.85 31.98
N VAL A 178 6.67 -1.78 32.64
CA VAL A 178 6.34 -1.81 34.07
C VAL A 178 5.21 -2.80 34.35
N VAL A 179 4.16 -2.76 33.54
CA VAL A 179 3.03 -3.69 33.68
C VAL A 179 3.47 -5.15 33.45
N SER A 180 4.31 -5.40 32.45
CA SER A 180 4.85 -6.74 32.20
C SER A 180 5.71 -7.26 33.35
N LEU A 181 6.53 -6.40 33.98
CA LEU A 181 7.35 -6.77 35.14
C LEU A 181 6.53 -7.07 36.40
N ILE A 182 5.36 -6.44 36.55
CA ILE A 182 4.46 -6.70 37.69
C ILE A 182 3.64 -7.97 37.45
N ALA A 183 3.40 -8.34 36.19
CA ALA A 183 2.58 -9.50 35.81
C ALA A 183 3.34 -10.85 35.78
N ILE A 184 4.68 -10.82 35.91
CA ILE A 184 5.58 -11.99 35.99
C ILE A 184 5.92 -12.26 37.43
#